data_bf3658d8c1f965fd627f9873b7005fe6
#
_entry.id   bf3658d8c1f965fd627f9873b7005fe6
#
_cell.length_a   1.000
_cell.length_b   1.000
_cell.length_c   1.000
_cell.angle_alpha   90.00
_cell.angle_beta   90.00
_cell.angle_gamma   90.00
#
_symmetry.space_group_name_H-M   'P 1'
#
loop_
_entity.id
_entity.type
_entity.pdbx_description
1 polymer ?
#
loop_
_entity_poly.entity_id
_entity_poly.type
_entity_poly.pdbx_seq_one_letter_code
_entity_poly.pdbx_strand_id
1 'polypeptide(L)'
;MNKKVKHGTLLTVIFTVLSLLYLYPIVLVFINSFKKKVYISKAPFEIPTGKMYVGLENYIRGIKQTRLIQAFGWSLFITILSVAVIILCCSMCAWYICRVKTKFTKIFYMLCLFAMIVPFQMEMFTLSKIANMLHMGNPWGLIVIYLGFGAGLSVFMFTGFMKSIPLEIEEAAMIDGCTPIQTFFKVVLPIAKPTCVTVTILQAMWIWNDYLLPSLVLDQRKYKTVPMAVQYLKGGYGSVDMGAMMGTLVLAIVPIIIFYLFCQRYIIEGVVAGAVKG
;
A
#
# COMPACT_ATOMS: atom_id res chain seq x y z
N MET A 1 -11.54 -11.63 -35.52
CA MET A 1 -11.77 -10.45 -36.37
C MET A 1 -11.27 -9.21 -35.65
N ASN A 2 -10.09 -8.68 -36.02
CA ASN A 2 -9.55 -7.43 -35.44
C ASN A 2 -10.37 -6.24 -35.94
N LYS A 3 -11.30 -5.71 -35.16
CA LYS A 3 -11.83 -4.38 -35.39
C LYS A 3 -10.67 -3.39 -35.17
N LYS A 4 -10.07 -2.88 -36.26
CA LYS A 4 -9.17 -1.74 -36.20
C LYS A 4 -9.91 -0.59 -35.53
N VAL A 5 -9.47 -0.20 -34.34
CA VAL A 5 -10.02 0.94 -33.59
C VAL A 5 -9.81 2.17 -34.47
N LYS A 6 -10.91 2.79 -34.92
CA LYS A 6 -10.95 4.00 -35.76
C LYS A 6 -10.25 5.13 -35.00
N HIS A 7 -9.07 5.43 -35.03
CA HIS A 7 -8.22 6.37 -34.29
C HIS A 7 -7.20 5.71 -33.33
N GLY A 8 -6.83 4.44 -33.54
CA GLY A 8 -5.85 3.76 -32.69
C GLY A 8 -4.52 4.50 -32.57
N THR A 9 -4.00 5.02 -33.71
CA THR A 9 -2.75 5.79 -33.72
C THR A 9 -2.85 7.09 -32.92
N LEU A 10 -3.96 7.84 -33.08
CA LEU A 10 -4.18 9.08 -32.32
C LEU A 10 -4.23 8.83 -30.82
N LEU A 11 -4.97 7.81 -30.40
CA LEU A 11 -5.05 7.41 -29.00
C LEU A 11 -3.68 7.00 -28.45
N THR A 12 -2.91 6.23 -29.21
CA THR A 12 -1.55 5.84 -28.81
C THR A 12 -0.66 7.06 -28.59
N VAL A 13 -0.69 8.04 -29.51
CA VAL A 13 0.09 9.29 -29.36
C VAL A 13 -0.34 10.06 -28.13
N ILE A 14 -1.65 10.24 -27.91
CA ILE A 14 -2.18 10.95 -26.75
C ILE A 14 -1.73 10.27 -25.45
N PHE A 15 -1.91 8.95 -25.33
CA PHE A 15 -1.51 8.23 -24.13
C PHE A 15 0.01 8.21 -23.93
N THR A 16 0.80 8.18 -24.99
CA THR A 16 2.26 8.28 -24.88
C THR A 16 2.68 9.65 -24.32
N VAL A 17 2.11 10.74 -24.85
CA VAL A 17 2.39 12.10 -24.34
C VAL A 17 1.98 12.23 -22.88
N LEU A 18 0.78 11.78 -22.53
CA LEU A 18 0.31 11.77 -21.13
C LEU A 18 1.25 10.96 -20.22
N SER A 19 1.68 9.77 -20.66
CA SER A 19 2.60 8.93 -19.88
C SER A 19 3.94 9.63 -19.64
N LEU A 20 4.49 10.29 -20.64
CA LEU A 20 5.73 11.06 -20.49
C LEU A 20 5.56 12.23 -19.52
N LEU A 21 4.42 12.94 -19.56
CA LEU A 21 4.11 14.00 -18.60
C LEU A 21 4.01 13.48 -17.15
N TYR A 22 3.39 12.32 -16.95
CA TYR A 22 3.31 11.68 -15.61
C TYR A 22 4.65 11.17 -15.10
N LEU A 23 5.54 10.72 -16.00
CA LEU A 23 6.89 10.26 -15.62
C LEU A 23 7.86 11.42 -15.36
N TYR A 24 7.59 12.60 -15.92
CA TYR A 24 8.48 13.76 -15.84
C TYR A 24 8.90 14.15 -14.40
N PRO A 25 8.00 14.23 -13.40
CA PRO A 25 8.40 14.53 -12.03
C PRO A 25 9.37 13.49 -11.44
N ILE A 26 9.21 12.21 -11.77
CA ILE A 26 10.09 11.13 -11.31
C ILE A 26 11.48 11.29 -11.93
N VAL A 27 11.54 11.60 -13.23
CA VAL A 27 12.79 11.89 -13.93
C VAL A 27 13.49 13.10 -13.32
N LEU A 28 12.76 14.15 -12.96
CA LEU A 28 13.33 15.32 -12.28
C LEU A 28 13.92 14.95 -10.91
N VAL A 29 13.24 14.16 -10.09
CA VAL A 29 13.78 13.69 -8.82
C VAL A 29 15.07 12.89 -9.05
N PHE A 30 15.07 12.00 -10.02
CA PHE A 30 16.24 11.19 -10.40
C PHE A 30 17.42 12.05 -10.86
N ILE A 31 17.21 13.00 -11.75
CA ILE A 31 18.26 13.91 -12.23
C ILE A 31 18.82 14.75 -11.07
N ASN A 32 17.93 15.30 -10.23
CA ASN A 32 18.34 16.15 -9.11
C ASN A 32 19.01 15.37 -7.96
N SER A 33 18.83 14.06 -7.88
CA SER A 33 19.50 13.23 -6.87
C SER A 33 21.03 13.19 -7.05
N PHE A 34 21.53 13.52 -8.24
CA PHE A 34 22.95 13.58 -8.54
C PHE A 34 23.56 15.01 -8.49
N LYS A 35 22.78 16.02 -8.06
CA LYS A 35 23.23 17.42 -8.02
C LYS A 35 23.63 17.87 -6.62
N LYS A 36 24.59 18.83 -6.59
CA LYS A 36 24.81 19.62 -5.37
C LYS A 36 23.55 20.41 -5.00
N LYS A 37 23.28 20.57 -3.68
CA LYS A 37 22.11 21.26 -3.13
C LYS A 37 21.80 22.60 -3.82
N VAL A 38 22.82 23.41 -4.09
CA VAL A 38 22.67 24.74 -4.71
C VAL A 38 22.05 24.66 -6.11
N TYR A 39 22.42 23.64 -6.89
CA TYR A 39 21.95 23.51 -8.27
C TYR A 39 20.57 22.83 -8.36
N ILE A 40 20.13 22.12 -7.33
CA ILE A 40 18.76 21.59 -7.25
C ILE A 40 17.74 22.74 -7.30
N SER A 41 18.05 23.87 -6.61
CA SER A 41 17.18 25.04 -6.59
C SER A 41 17.40 25.99 -7.77
N LYS A 42 18.66 26.17 -8.24
CA LYS A 42 18.99 27.14 -9.30
C LYS A 42 18.78 26.61 -10.71
N ALA A 43 18.97 25.33 -10.94
CA ALA A 43 18.91 24.69 -12.24
C ALA A 43 18.22 23.31 -12.16
N PRO A 44 16.94 23.22 -11.71
CA PRO A 44 16.27 21.94 -11.44
C PRO A 44 16.09 21.07 -12.69
N PHE A 45 15.99 21.68 -13.87
CA PHE A 45 15.70 20.98 -15.13
C PHE A 45 16.95 20.59 -15.91
N GLU A 46 18.13 21.11 -15.57
CA GLU A 46 19.36 20.82 -16.26
C GLU A 46 19.90 19.44 -15.90
N ILE A 47 20.60 18.80 -16.83
CA ILE A 47 21.31 17.53 -16.58
C ILE A 47 22.56 17.82 -15.75
N PRO A 48 22.86 17.04 -14.68
CA PRO A 48 24.00 17.28 -13.82
C PRO A 48 25.31 17.03 -14.56
N THR A 49 26.07 18.09 -14.84
CA THR A 49 27.38 18.03 -15.50
C THR A 49 28.41 18.85 -14.71
N GLY A 50 29.67 18.51 -14.85
CA GLY A 50 30.80 19.26 -14.28
C GLY A 50 30.64 19.54 -12.77
N LYS A 51 30.62 20.82 -12.39
CA LYS A 51 30.55 21.26 -10.97
C LYS A 51 29.19 20.96 -10.26
N MET A 52 28.16 20.61 -11.05
CA MET A 52 26.83 20.28 -10.51
C MET A 52 26.76 18.84 -10.01
N TYR A 53 27.52 17.94 -10.63
CA TYR A 53 27.49 16.50 -10.41
C TYR A 53 28.24 16.09 -9.14
N VAL A 54 27.61 15.27 -8.30
CA VAL A 54 28.19 14.77 -7.03
C VAL A 54 28.18 13.23 -6.93
N GLY A 55 27.93 12.54 -8.03
CA GLY A 55 27.86 11.06 -8.00
C GLY A 55 26.83 10.56 -7.00
N LEU A 56 27.22 9.57 -6.21
CA LEU A 56 26.33 8.91 -5.22
C LEU A 56 26.38 9.56 -3.82
N GLU A 57 27.01 10.72 -3.65
CA GLU A 57 27.17 11.36 -2.35
C GLU A 57 25.84 11.64 -1.65
N ASN A 58 24.82 12.10 -2.39
CA ASN A 58 23.48 12.36 -1.88
C ASN A 58 22.80 11.08 -1.38
N TYR A 59 23.00 9.97 -2.06
CA TYR A 59 22.46 8.67 -1.65
C TYR A 59 23.11 8.17 -0.36
N ILE A 60 24.43 8.20 -0.29
CA ILE A 60 25.20 7.79 0.90
C ILE A 60 24.80 8.64 2.11
N ARG A 61 24.69 9.95 1.91
CA ARG A 61 24.29 10.89 2.94
C ARG A 61 22.85 10.66 3.39
N GLY A 62 21.92 10.46 2.46
CA GLY A 62 20.53 10.13 2.76
C GLY A 62 20.40 8.85 3.57
N ILE A 63 21.07 7.77 3.15
CA ILE A 63 21.07 6.48 3.85
C ILE A 63 21.56 6.63 5.29
N LYS A 64 22.69 7.35 5.48
CA LYS A 64 23.29 7.54 6.82
C LYS A 64 22.43 8.41 7.74
N GLN A 65 21.95 9.56 7.26
CA GLN A 65 21.18 10.52 8.07
C GLN A 65 19.84 9.96 8.51
N THR A 66 19.17 9.20 7.66
CA THR A 66 17.83 8.68 7.93
C THR A 66 17.82 7.26 8.52
N ARG A 67 18.98 6.60 8.59
CA ARG A 67 19.06 5.14 8.86
C ARG A 67 18.15 4.36 7.91
N LEU A 68 18.20 4.69 6.62
CA LEU A 68 17.25 4.21 5.61
C LEU A 68 17.15 2.69 5.55
N ILE A 69 18.24 1.97 5.71
CA ILE A 69 18.26 0.49 5.70
C ILE A 69 17.37 -0.06 6.83
N GLN A 70 17.46 0.52 8.02
CA GLN A 70 16.61 0.14 9.14
C GLN A 70 15.14 0.51 8.87
N ALA A 71 14.90 1.67 8.27
CA ALA A 71 13.55 2.11 7.88
C ALA A 71 12.91 1.18 6.84
N PHE A 72 13.70 0.67 5.88
CA PHE A 72 13.27 -0.37 4.94
C PHE A 72 12.85 -1.65 5.65
N GLY A 73 13.67 -2.12 6.59
CA GLY A 73 13.37 -3.31 7.38
C GLY A 73 12.04 -3.17 8.12
N TRP A 74 11.80 -2.05 8.79
CA TRP A 74 10.54 -1.80 9.49
C TRP A 74 9.36 -1.63 8.53
N SER A 75 9.51 -0.91 7.43
CA SER A 75 8.45 -0.79 6.42
C SER A 75 8.05 -2.15 5.85
N LEU A 76 9.01 -3.00 5.48
CA LEU A 76 8.74 -4.34 4.98
C LEU A 76 8.04 -5.21 6.03
N PHE A 77 8.57 -5.23 7.25
CA PHE A 77 8.00 -6.00 8.36
C PHE A 77 6.55 -5.61 8.62
N ILE A 78 6.29 -4.30 8.81
CA ILE A 78 4.94 -3.78 9.06
C ILE A 78 4.01 -4.08 7.89
N THR A 79 4.44 -3.82 6.65
CA THR A 79 3.60 -4.03 5.47
C THR A 79 3.25 -5.51 5.30
N ILE A 80 4.23 -6.40 5.32
CA ILE A 80 4.01 -7.84 5.10
C ILE A 80 3.09 -8.43 6.17
N LEU A 81 3.39 -8.14 7.45
CA LEU A 81 2.60 -8.68 8.55
C LEU A 81 1.18 -8.10 8.61
N SER A 82 1.05 -6.78 8.41
CA SER A 82 -0.29 -6.17 8.39
C SER A 82 -1.15 -6.73 7.26
N VAL A 83 -0.59 -6.87 6.06
CA VAL A 83 -1.32 -7.44 4.91
C VAL A 83 -1.69 -8.90 5.18
N ALA A 84 -0.79 -9.72 5.73
CA ALA A 84 -1.07 -11.11 6.06
C ALA A 84 -2.21 -11.23 7.09
N VAL A 85 -2.18 -10.41 8.14
CA VAL A 85 -3.22 -10.38 9.18
C VAL A 85 -4.55 -9.87 8.61
N ILE A 86 -4.53 -8.82 7.78
CA ILE A 86 -5.73 -8.30 7.12
C ILE A 86 -6.37 -9.37 6.23
N ILE A 87 -5.60 -10.02 5.37
CA ILE A 87 -6.11 -11.07 4.48
C ILE A 87 -6.73 -12.21 5.29
N LEU A 88 -6.02 -12.71 6.27
CA LEU A 88 -6.48 -13.84 7.08
C LEU A 88 -7.76 -13.49 7.83
N CYS A 89 -7.73 -12.42 8.64
CA CYS A 89 -8.85 -12.04 9.49
C CYS A 89 -10.07 -11.59 8.67
N CYS A 90 -9.85 -10.76 7.64
CA CYS A 90 -10.96 -10.22 6.86
C CYS A 90 -11.61 -11.24 5.92
N SER A 91 -10.82 -12.19 5.37
CA SER A 91 -11.40 -13.27 4.56
C SER A 91 -12.24 -14.24 5.39
N MET A 92 -11.75 -14.62 6.60
CA MET A 92 -12.53 -15.44 7.54
C MET A 92 -13.79 -14.72 8.01
N CYS A 93 -13.67 -13.45 8.35
CA CYS A 93 -14.80 -12.61 8.74
C CYS A 93 -15.85 -12.50 7.64
N ALA A 94 -15.43 -12.22 6.41
CA ALA A 94 -16.31 -12.12 5.26
C ALA A 94 -17.02 -13.45 4.93
N TRP A 95 -16.28 -14.55 5.04
CA TRP A 95 -16.87 -15.88 4.88
C TRP A 95 -17.95 -16.15 5.91
N TYR A 96 -17.66 -15.87 7.19
CA TYR A 96 -18.64 -16.01 8.29
C TYR A 96 -19.89 -15.13 8.05
N ILE A 97 -19.71 -13.87 7.67
CA ILE A 97 -20.80 -12.95 7.35
C ILE A 97 -21.70 -13.49 6.22
N CYS A 98 -21.09 -14.12 5.21
CA CYS A 98 -21.85 -14.67 4.08
C CYS A 98 -22.64 -15.92 4.43
N ARG A 99 -22.10 -16.78 5.29
CA ARG A 99 -22.72 -18.09 5.64
C ARG A 99 -23.64 -17.99 6.84
N VAL A 100 -23.35 -17.15 7.82
CA VAL A 100 -24.15 -16.97 9.03
C VAL A 100 -24.97 -15.70 8.93
N LYS A 101 -26.23 -15.85 8.48
CA LYS A 101 -27.16 -14.73 8.25
C LYS A 101 -27.92 -14.35 9.54
N THR A 102 -27.28 -13.61 10.44
CA THR A 102 -27.88 -13.08 11.66
C THR A 102 -27.99 -11.56 11.63
N LYS A 103 -28.77 -10.98 12.58
CA LYS A 103 -28.81 -9.52 12.80
C LYS A 103 -27.42 -9.01 13.18
N PHE A 104 -26.65 -9.76 13.96
CA PHE A 104 -25.30 -9.39 14.37
C PHE A 104 -24.35 -9.28 13.17
N THR A 105 -24.29 -10.30 12.32
CA THR A 105 -23.40 -10.27 11.14
C THR A 105 -23.76 -9.16 10.17
N LYS A 106 -25.06 -8.85 10.03
CA LYS A 106 -25.52 -7.71 9.21
C LYS A 106 -25.07 -6.37 9.79
N ILE A 107 -25.24 -6.16 11.10
CA ILE A 107 -24.80 -4.92 11.77
C ILE A 107 -23.27 -4.81 11.70
N PHE A 108 -22.54 -5.87 11.99
CA PHE A 108 -21.08 -5.87 11.92
C PHE A 108 -20.56 -5.52 10.52
N TYR A 109 -21.15 -6.10 9.48
CA TYR A 109 -20.83 -5.75 8.09
C TYR A 109 -21.09 -4.26 7.79
N MET A 110 -22.23 -3.73 8.25
CA MET A 110 -22.54 -2.31 8.10
C MET A 110 -21.56 -1.41 8.84
N LEU A 111 -21.08 -1.80 10.03
CA LEU A 111 -20.04 -1.07 10.75
C LEU A 111 -18.69 -1.09 10.00
N CYS A 112 -18.32 -2.22 9.41
CA CYS A 112 -17.12 -2.27 8.55
C CYS A 112 -17.23 -1.31 7.36
N LEU A 113 -18.41 -1.24 6.70
CA LEU A 113 -18.64 -0.31 5.60
C LEU A 113 -18.64 1.15 6.06
N PHE A 114 -19.24 1.42 7.22
CA PHE A 114 -19.26 2.77 7.80
C PHE A 114 -17.84 3.26 8.11
N ALA A 115 -16.98 2.40 8.65
CA ALA A 115 -15.57 2.73 8.93
C ALA A 115 -14.78 3.17 7.69
N MET A 116 -15.17 2.73 6.47
CA MET A 116 -14.53 3.20 5.24
C MET A 116 -14.85 4.66 4.90
N ILE A 117 -15.99 5.17 5.38
CA ILE A 117 -16.48 6.51 5.03
C ILE A 117 -15.88 7.56 5.96
N VAL A 118 -15.50 7.18 7.17
CA VAL A 118 -14.93 8.11 8.16
C VAL A 118 -13.50 8.51 7.74
N PRO A 119 -13.24 9.82 7.51
CA PRO A 119 -11.91 10.28 7.17
C PRO A 119 -10.93 10.06 8.34
N PHE A 120 -9.75 9.51 8.06
CA PHE A 120 -8.71 9.26 9.07
C PHE A 120 -8.39 10.49 9.91
N GLN A 121 -8.41 11.68 9.30
CA GLN A 121 -8.10 12.95 9.96
C GLN A 121 -9.06 13.29 11.12
N MET A 122 -10.29 12.77 11.11
CA MET A 122 -11.25 12.94 12.19
C MET A 122 -10.92 12.08 13.41
N GLU A 123 -10.27 10.95 13.20
CA GLU A 123 -9.98 9.95 14.24
C GLU A 123 -8.56 10.05 14.79
N MET A 124 -7.63 10.65 14.05
CA MET A 124 -6.19 10.55 14.27
C MET A 124 -5.73 10.94 15.68
N PHE A 125 -6.30 11.98 16.29
CA PHE A 125 -5.92 12.41 17.64
C PHE A 125 -6.44 11.45 18.72
N THR A 126 -7.69 11.03 18.60
CA THR A 126 -8.29 10.04 19.52
C THR A 126 -7.57 8.71 19.41
N LEU A 127 -7.26 8.26 18.20
CA LEU A 127 -6.49 7.06 17.93
C LEU A 127 -5.10 7.15 18.57
N SER A 128 -4.35 8.23 18.35
CA SER A 128 -3.03 8.42 18.93
C SER A 128 -3.07 8.37 20.46
N LYS A 129 -4.08 9.00 21.08
CA LYS A 129 -4.27 8.94 22.53
C LYS A 129 -4.52 7.52 23.03
N ILE A 130 -5.43 6.78 22.38
CA ILE A 130 -5.76 5.38 22.73
C ILE A 130 -4.54 4.49 22.53
N ALA A 131 -3.83 4.62 21.40
CA ALA A 131 -2.62 3.85 21.11
C ALA A 131 -1.53 4.07 22.17
N ASN A 132 -1.34 5.31 22.63
CA ASN A 132 -0.42 5.62 23.72
C ASN A 132 -0.86 5.01 25.05
N MET A 133 -2.15 5.09 25.40
CA MET A 133 -2.69 4.49 26.63
C MET A 133 -2.53 2.95 26.65
N LEU A 134 -2.64 2.31 25.49
CA LEU A 134 -2.49 0.86 25.33
C LEU A 134 -1.04 0.42 25.05
N HIS A 135 -0.07 1.34 25.12
CA HIS A 135 1.34 1.08 24.82
C HIS A 135 1.60 0.47 23.43
N MET A 136 0.79 0.86 22.44
CA MET A 136 0.86 0.36 21.07
C MET A 136 1.88 1.14 20.19
N GLY A 137 2.77 1.95 20.77
CA GLY A 137 3.79 2.73 20.06
C GLY A 137 4.93 1.90 19.44
N ASN A 138 4.64 0.70 18.97
CA ASN A 138 5.58 -0.27 18.42
C ASN A 138 5.00 -0.93 17.15
N PRO A 139 5.83 -1.65 16.34
CA PRO A 139 5.37 -2.26 15.10
C PRO A 139 4.20 -3.24 15.27
N TRP A 140 4.13 -3.99 16.36
CA TRP A 140 3.04 -4.93 16.62
C TRP A 140 1.71 -4.21 16.86
N GLY A 141 1.73 -3.15 17.66
CA GLY A 141 0.56 -2.31 17.88
C GLY A 141 0.07 -1.69 16.58
N LEU A 142 0.99 -1.23 15.72
CA LEU A 142 0.65 -0.66 14.43
C LEU A 142 -0.01 -1.68 13.48
N ILE A 143 0.43 -2.96 13.49
CA ILE A 143 -0.20 -4.03 12.71
C ILE A 143 -1.67 -4.21 13.11
N VAL A 144 -1.97 -4.18 14.42
CA VAL A 144 -3.34 -4.27 14.93
C VAL A 144 -4.18 -3.07 14.48
N ILE A 145 -3.61 -1.88 14.51
CA ILE A 145 -4.29 -0.65 14.05
C ILE A 145 -4.56 -0.72 12.53
N TYR A 146 -3.59 -1.19 11.74
CA TYR A 146 -3.79 -1.39 10.30
C TYR A 146 -4.86 -2.43 9.99
N LEU A 147 -5.01 -3.48 10.81
CA LEU A 147 -6.13 -4.41 10.67
C LEU A 147 -7.47 -3.68 10.80
N GLY A 148 -7.61 -2.77 11.77
CA GLY A 148 -8.83 -1.98 11.95
C GLY A 148 -9.16 -1.13 10.71
N PHE A 149 -8.22 -0.33 10.23
CA PHE A 149 -8.43 0.54 9.06
C PHE A 149 -8.55 -0.24 7.75
N GLY A 150 -7.80 -1.33 7.59
CA GLY A 150 -7.86 -2.18 6.40
C GLY A 150 -9.10 -3.08 6.33
N ALA A 151 -9.78 -3.30 7.47
CA ALA A 151 -10.90 -4.22 7.55
C ALA A 151 -12.08 -3.80 6.67
N GLY A 152 -12.44 -2.52 6.65
CA GLY A 152 -13.58 -2.04 5.88
C GLY A 152 -13.54 -2.48 4.41
N LEU A 153 -12.52 -2.02 3.69
CA LEU A 153 -12.33 -2.36 2.27
C LEU A 153 -12.16 -3.86 2.06
N SER A 154 -11.36 -4.51 2.89
CA SER A 154 -11.04 -5.93 2.73
C SER A 154 -12.25 -6.82 2.96
N VAL A 155 -13.03 -6.59 4.03
CA VAL A 155 -14.28 -7.33 4.29
C VAL A 155 -15.29 -7.08 3.18
N PHE A 156 -15.41 -5.85 2.67
CA PHE A 156 -16.29 -5.55 1.54
C PHE A 156 -15.92 -6.38 0.31
N MET A 157 -14.65 -6.36 -0.09
CA MET A 157 -14.18 -7.09 -1.27
C MET A 157 -14.34 -8.61 -1.13
N PHE A 158 -13.92 -9.15 0.02
CA PHE A 158 -14.10 -10.58 0.28
C PHE A 158 -15.57 -10.99 0.34
N THR A 159 -16.44 -10.21 1.00
CA THR A 159 -17.87 -10.49 1.05
C THR A 159 -18.51 -10.49 -0.34
N GLY A 160 -18.10 -9.55 -1.20
CA GLY A 160 -18.53 -9.52 -2.61
C GLY A 160 -18.17 -10.79 -3.37
N PHE A 161 -16.95 -11.29 -3.18
CA PHE A 161 -16.48 -12.52 -3.82
C PHE A 161 -17.09 -13.77 -3.19
N MET A 162 -17.12 -13.88 -1.85
CA MET A 162 -17.64 -15.07 -1.14
C MET A 162 -19.10 -15.38 -1.49
N LYS A 163 -19.91 -14.35 -1.79
CA LYS A 163 -21.29 -14.52 -2.26
C LYS A 163 -21.38 -15.26 -3.61
N SER A 164 -20.34 -15.24 -4.43
CA SER A 164 -20.31 -15.92 -5.71
C SER A 164 -19.86 -17.38 -5.61
N ILE A 165 -19.37 -17.82 -4.47
CA ILE A 165 -18.98 -19.22 -4.24
C ILE A 165 -20.23 -20.02 -3.90
N PRO A 166 -20.62 -21.04 -4.73
CA PRO A 166 -21.76 -21.89 -4.43
C PRO A 166 -21.57 -22.62 -3.09
N LEU A 167 -22.66 -22.72 -2.32
CA LEU A 167 -22.64 -23.36 -1.00
C LEU A 167 -22.35 -24.85 -1.11
N GLU A 168 -22.81 -25.46 -2.20
CA GLU A 168 -22.66 -26.89 -2.50
C GLU A 168 -21.20 -27.36 -2.50
N ILE A 169 -20.26 -26.48 -2.85
CA ILE A 169 -18.82 -26.79 -2.82
C ILE A 169 -18.34 -26.98 -1.38
N GLU A 170 -18.84 -26.14 -0.46
CA GLU A 170 -18.48 -26.22 0.96
C GLU A 170 -19.18 -27.41 1.64
N GLU A 171 -20.45 -27.68 1.28
CA GLU A 171 -21.22 -28.84 1.75
C GLU A 171 -20.56 -30.14 1.32
N ALA A 172 -20.12 -30.25 0.07
CA ALA A 172 -19.37 -31.41 -0.43
C ALA A 172 -18.10 -31.65 0.41
N ALA A 173 -17.33 -30.62 0.70
CA ALA A 173 -16.13 -30.73 1.51
C ALA A 173 -16.44 -31.18 2.96
N MET A 174 -17.58 -30.75 3.52
CA MET A 174 -18.01 -31.19 4.84
C MET A 174 -18.50 -32.64 4.83
N ILE A 175 -19.16 -33.09 3.77
CA ILE A 175 -19.54 -34.50 3.59
C ILE A 175 -18.28 -35.37 3.48
N ASP A 176 -17.23 -34.89 2.83
CA ASP A 176 -15.92 -35.54 2.75
C ASP A 176 -15.12 -35.51 4.09
N GLY A 177 -15.74 -35.03 5.18
CA GLY A 177 -15.18 -35.04 6.53
C GLY A 177 -14.34 -33.82 6.89
N CYS A 178 -14.35 -32.75 6.10
CA CYS A 178 -13.66 -31.52 6.47
C CYS A 178 -14.41 -30.80 7.62
N THR A 179 -13.66 -30.36 8.62
CA THR A 179 -14.19 -29.41 9.61
C THR A 179 -14.40 -28.04 8.96
N PRO A 180 -15.23 -27.12 9.53
CA PRO A 180 -15.42 -25.79 8.97
C PRO A 180 -14.10 -25.03 8.74
N ILE A 181 -13.15 -25.14 9.67
CA ILE A 181 -11.83 -24.50 9.52
C ILE A 181 -11.06 -25.12 8.35
N GLN A 182 -11.10 -26.44 8.20
CA GLN A 182 -10.47 -27.12 7.06
C GLN A 182 -11.15 -26.76 5.74
N THR A 183 -12.47 -26.65 5.71
CA THR A 183 -13.23 -26.19 4.53
C THR A 183 -12.80 -24.77 4.13
N PHE A 184 -12.65 -23.87 5.11
CA PHE A 184 -12.15 -22.53 4.81
C PHE A 184 -10.75 -22.55 4.19
N PHE A 185 -9.77 -23.18 4.83
CA PHE A 185 -8.38 -23.15 4.36
C PHE A 185 -8.10 -23.99 3.12
N LYS A 186 -8.79 -25.13 2.97
CA LYS A 186 -8.53 -26.07 1.86
C LYS A 186 -9.39 -25.79 0.62
N VAL A 187 -10.56 -25.16 0.79
CA VAL A 187 -11.53 -24.97 -0.31
C VAL A 187 -11.79 -23.48 -0.55
N VAL A 188 -12.32 -22.77 0.45
CA VAL A 188 -12.79 -21.39 0.26
C VAL A 188 -11.65 -20.41 -0.01
N LEU A 189 -10.59 -20.43 0.79
CA LEU A 189 -9.46 -19.51 0.64
C LEU A 189 -8.69 -19.72 -0.68
N PRO A 190 -8.40 -20.94 -1.14
CA PRO A 190 -7.84 -21.16 -2.47
C PRO A 190 -8.71 -20.66 -3.61
N ILE A 191 -10.03 -20.84 -3.55
CA ILE A 191 -10.97 -20.28 -4.53
C ILE A 191 -10.93 -18.75 -4.50
N ALA A 192 -10.82 -18.14 -3.31
CA ALA A 192 -10.74 -16.69 -3.15
C ALA A 192 -9.36 -16.09 -3.50
N LYS A 193 -8.41 -16.89 -3.98
CA LYS A 193 -7.05 -16.42 -4.34
C LYS A 193 -7.01 -15.16 -5.21
N PRO A 194 -7.85 -14.98 -6.25
CA PRO A 194 -7.84 -13.73 -7.03
C PRO A 194 -8.15 -12.50 -6.18
N THR A 195 -9.14 -12.60 -5.29
CA THR A 195 -9.50 -11.50 -4.38
C THR A 195 -8.41 -11.28 -3.33
N CYS A 196 -7.78 -12.35 -2.81
CA CYS A 196 -6.63 -12.22 -1.92
C CYS A 196 -5.50 -11.42 -2.57
N VAL A 197 -5.17 -11.70 -3.83
CA VAL A 197 -4.15 -10.97 -4.57
C VAL A 197 -4.51 -9.50 -4.71
N THR A 198 -5.75 -9.18 -5.08
CA THR A 198 -6.21 -7.81 -5.23
C THR A 198 -6.15 -7.05 -3.90
N VAL A 199 -6.64 -7.63 -2.81
CA VAL A 199 -6.58 -7.03 -1.46
C VAL A 199 -5.12 -6.87 -1.03
N THR A 200 -4.25 -7.84 -1.29
CA THR A 200 -2.81 -7.75 -1.02
C THR A 200 -2.21 -6.51 -1.68
N ILE A 201 -2.48 -6.32 -2.96
CA ILE A 201 -1.92 -5.20 -3.72
C ILE A 201 -2.39 -3.86 -3.16
N LEU A 202 -3.70 -3.72 -2.94
CA LEU A 202 -4.28 -2.47 -2.44
C LEU A 202 -3.76 -2.13 -1.03
N GLN A 203 -3.77 -3.10 -0.12
CA GLN A 203 -3.33 -2.89 1.25
C GLN A 203 -1.82 -2.69 1.35
N ALA A 204 -1.01 -3.45 0.59
CA ALA A 204 0.43 -3.28 0.58
C ALA A 204 0.85 -1.90 0.07
N MET A 205 0.24 -1.41 -1.03
CA MET A 205 0.52 -0.08 -1.55
C MET A 205 0.09 1.01 -0.58
N TRP A 206 -1.06 0.87 0.06
CA TRP A 206 -1.54 1.82 1.04
C TRP A 206 -0.62 1.89 2.27
N ILE A 207 -0.33 0.75 2.91
CA ILE A 207 0.50 0.68 4.12
C ILE A 207 1.95 1.11 3.85
N TRP A 208 2.53 0.71 2.70
CA TRP A 208 3.89 1.10 2.34
C TRP A 208 4.06 2.61 2.20
N ASN A 209 3.08 3.29 1.62
CA ASN A 209 3.14 4.73 1.37
C ASN A 209 2.65 5.58 2.55
N ASP A 210 2.11 4.95 3.60
CA ASP A 210 1.56 5.69 4.73
C ASP A 210 2.68 6.31 5.57
N TYR A 211 2.57 7.62 5.71
CA TYR A 211 3.39 8.43 6.60
C TYR A 211 2.66 8.80 7.88
N LEU A 212 1.36 9.14 7.76
CA LEU A 212 0.66 9.89 8.80
C LEU A 212 0.37 9.00 10.01
N LEU A 213 -0.23 7.82 9.82
CA LEU A 213 -0.56 6.92 10.91
C LEU A 213 0.71 6.43 11.67
N PRO A 214 1.77 5.92 10.99
CA PRO A 214 3.01 5.55 11.68
C PRO A 214 3.64 6.72 12.45
N SER A 215 3.58 7.94 11.92
CA SER A 215 4.17 9.12 12.56
C SER A 215 3.45 9.54 13.84
N LEU A 216 2.16 9.21 13.96
CA LEU A 216 1.33 9.51 15.15
C LEU A 216 1.41 8.43 16.22
N VAL A 217 1.66 7.19 15.83
CA VAL A 217 1.58 6.03 16.72
C VAL A 217 2.95 5.55 17.16
N LEU A 218 3.92 5.38 16.23
CA LEU A 218 5.21 4.77 16.54
C LEU A 218 6.11 5.66 17.41
N ASP A 219 6.88 5.04 18.29
CA ASP A 219 8.05 5.69 18.90
C ASP A 219 9.09 5.99 17.83
N GLN A 220 9.08 7.22 17.31
CA GLN A 220 9.94 7.67 16.21
C GLN A 220 11.45 7.61 16.50
N ARG A 221 11.85 7.46 17.78
CA ARG A 221 13.26 7.29 18.17
C ARG A 221 13.76 5.89 17.85
N LYS A 222 12.86 4.89 17.94
CA LYS A 222 13.20 3.46 17.76
C LYS A 222 12.78 2.93 16.40
N TYR A 223 11.60 3.37 15.91
CA TYR A 223 10.95 2.81 14.73
C TYR A 223 10.66 3.92 13.73
N LYS A 224 11.19 3.77 12.52
CA LYS A 224 10.88 4.68 11.41
C LYS A 224 10.52 3.86 10.18
N THR A 225 9.46 4.25 9.49
CA THR A 225 9.14 3.73 8.15
C THR A 225 9.87 4.53 7.08
N VAL A 226 9.91 4.02 5.84
CA VAL A 226 10.55 4.74 4.72
C VAL A 226 9.92 6.12 4.49
N PRO A 227 8.59 6.30 4.46
CA PRO A 227 7.98 7.63 4.36
C PRO A 227 8.38 8.58 5.50
N MET A 228 8.49 8.07 6.73
CA MET A 228 8.96 8.87 7.88
C MET A 228 10.43 9.27 7.71
N ALA A 229 11.28 8.37 7.19
CA ALA A 229 12.68 8.65 6.94
C ALA A 229 12.87 9.75 5.88
N VAL A 230 12.07 9.74 4.82
CA VAL A 230 12.06 10.80 3.79
C VAL A 230 11.64 12.15 4.39
N GLN A 231 10.58 12.17 5.21
CA GLN A 231 10.11 13.40 5.84
C GLN A 231 11.10 13.97 6.87
N TYR A 232 11.87 13.11 7.52
CA TYR A 232 12.92 13.54 8.47
C TYR A 232 13.96 14.47 7.83
N LEU A 233 14.25 14.31 6.52
CA LEU A 233 15.18 15.17 5.78
C LEU A 233 14.62 16.56 5.46
N LYS A 234 13.32 16.80 5.68
CA LYS A 234 12.75 18.15 5.55
C LYS A 234 13.21 19.11 6.64
N GLY A 235 13.83 18.61 7.71
CA GLY A 235 14.49 19.39 8.78
C GLY A 235 13.56 20.32 9.54
N GLY A 236 13.80 20.46 10.85
CA GLY A 236 13.35 21.63 11.61
C GLY A 236 14.35 22.80 11.40
N TYR A 237 13.89 24.03 11.48
CA TYR A 237 14.74 25.24 11.38
C TYR A 237 15.43 25.49 10.02
N GLY A 238 14.75 25.19 8.90
CA GLY A 238 15.10 25.78 7.59
C GLY A 238 16.27 25.16 6.81
N SER A 239 16.97 24.16 7.31
CA SER A 239 18.06 23.51 6.55
C SER A 239 17.66 22.16 6.00
N VAL A 240 16.86 22.19 4.93
CA VAL A 240 16.53 20.95 4.18
C VAL A 240 17.77 20.47 3.44
N ASP A 241 18.21 19.22 3.66
CA ASP A 241 19.18 18.60 2.78
C ASP A 241 18.49 18.05 1.53
N MET A 242 18.25 18.98 0.57
CA MET A 242 17.56 18.68 -0.68
C MET A 242 18.24 17.55 -1.47
N GLY A 243 19.59 17.50 -1.44
CA GLY A 243 20.33 16.46 -2.14
C GLY A 243 20.08 15.07 -1.55
N ALA A 244 20.27 14.93 -0.24
CA ALA A 244 19.99 13.69 0.46
C ALA A 244 18.50 13.28 0.34
N MET A 245 17.58 14.26 0.36
CA MET A 245 16.16 14.00 0.17
C MET A 245 15.85 13.43 -1.22
N MET A 246 16.39 14.03 -2.29
CA MET A 246 16.21 13.50 -3.65
C MET A 246 16.76 12.08 -3.79
N GLY A 247 17.98 11.82 -3.29
CA GLY A 247 18.56 10.48 -3.30
C GLY A 247 17.73 9.47 -2.51
N THR A 248 17.22 9.85 -1.34
CA THR A 248 16.37 8.99 -0.51
C THR A 248 15.02 8.71 -1.17
N LEU A 249 14.41 9.71 -1.84
CA LEU A 249 13.18 9.53 -2.61
C LEU A 249 13.35 8.51 -3.74
N VAL A 250 14.45 8.59 -4.50
CA VAL A 250 14.75 7.59 -5.54
C VAL A 250 14.82 6.19 -4.95
N LEU A 251 15.53 6.02 -3.83
CA LEU A 251 15.62 4.71 -3.16
C LEU A 251 14.25 4.25 -2.64
N ALA A 252 13.43 5.15 -2.09
CA ALA A 252 12.11 4.84 -1.56
C ALA A 252 11.11 4.36 -2.63
N ILE A 253 11.26 4.84 -3.88
CA ILE A 253 10.39 4.45 -5.00
C ILE A 253 10.75 3.05 -5.54
N VAL A 254 12.01 2.62 -5.45
CA VAL A 254 12.49 1.35 -6.04
C VAL A 254 11.64 0.13 -5.61
N PRO A 255 11.34 -0.11 -4.32
CA PRO A 255 10.52 -1.26 -3.93
C PRO A 255 9.11 -1.19 -4.48
N ILE A 256 8.53 0.00 -4.61
CA ILE A 256 7.18 0.19 -5.18
C ILE A 256 7.20 -0.20 -6.67
N ILE A 257 8.23 0.21 -7.42
CA ILE A 257 8.39 -0.16 -8.83
C ILE A 257 8.54 -1.68 -8.95
N ILE A 258 9.41 -2.28 -8.15
CA ILE A 258 9.62 -3.73 -8.14
C ILE A 258 8.31 -4.45 -7.82
N PHE A 259 7.60 -4.05 -6.77
CA PHE A 259 6.32 -4.62 -6.40
C PHE A 259 5.29 -4.48 -7.51
N TYR A 260 5.18 -3.30 -8.15
CA TYR A 260 4.28 -3.07 -9.27
C TYR A 260 4.59 -3.99 -10.45
N LEU A 261 5.87 -4.14 -10.84
CA LEU A 261 6.27 -5.01 -11.94
C LEU A 261 5.88 -6.47 -11.71
N PHE A 262 5.93 -6.96 -10.47
CA PHE A 262 5.44 -8.29 -10.13
C PHE A 262 3.92 -8.40 -10.12
N CYS A 263 3.23 -7.33 -9.72
CA CYS A 263 1.78 -7.36 -9.51
C CYS A 263 0.97 -6.83 -10.70
N GLN A 264 1.58 -6.14 -11.69
CA GLN A 264 0.88 -5.45 -12.79
C GLN A 264 -0.12 -6.36 -13.54
N ARG A 265 0.22 -7.62 -13.75
CA ARG A 265 -0.66 -8.58 -14.42
C ARG A 265 -1.97 -8.76 -13.64
N TYR A 266 -1.88 -8.93 -12.34
CA TYR A 266 -3.05 -9.12 -11.48
C TYR A 266 -3.87 -7.84 -11.32
N ILE A 267 -3.21 -6.67 -11.35
CA ILE A 267 -3.90 -5.37 -11.34
C ILE A 267 -4.75 -5.22 -12.59
N ILE A 268 -4.19 -5.52 -13.77
CA ILE A 268 -4.91 -5.44 -15.04
C ILE A 268 -6.07 -6.42 -15.07
N GLU A 269 -5.85 -7.69 -14.67
CA GLU A 269 -6.90 -8.70 -14.61
C GLU A 269 -8.04 -8.31 -13.65
N GLY A 270 -7.71 -7.74 -12.48
CA GLY A 270 -8.69 -7.27 -11.49
C GLY A 270 -9.54 -6.09 -11.99
N VAL A 271 -8.92 -5.13 -12.66
CA VAL A 271 -9.63 -3.97 -13.26
C VAL A 271 -10.57 -4.41 -14.40
N VAL A 272 -10.08 -5.31 -15.27
CA VAL A 272 -10.91 -5.83 -16.39
C VAL A 272 -12.10 -6.65 -15.86
N ALA A 273 -11.89 -7.49 -14.85
CA ALA A 273 -12.97 -8.27 -14.24
C ALA A 273 -14.04 -7.37 -13.56
N GLY A 274 -13.63 -6.24 -13.00
CA GLY A 274 -14.56 -5.23 -12.44
C GLY A 274 -15.35 -4.48 -13.52
N ALA A 275 -14.72 -4.17 -14.66
CA ALA A 275 -15.33 -3.44 -15.76
C ALA A 275 -16.34 -4.25 -16.59
N VAL A 276 -16.22 -5.58 -16.60
CA VAL A 276 -17.10 -6.50 -17.39
C VAL A 276 -18.39 -6.84 -16.62
N LYS A 277 -18.49 -6.55 -15.33
CA LYS A 277 -19.71 -6.78 -14.50
C LYS A 277 -20.68 -5.62 -14.47
N GLY A 278 -20.47 -4.57 -15.28
CA GLY A 278 -21.38 -3.44 -15.46
C GLY A 278 -22.25 -3.60 -16.70
#